data_fa5b4e2266d138f688cea074c9f6edbd
#
_entry.id   fa5b4e2266d138f688cea074c9f6edbd
#
_cell.length_a   1.000
_cell.length_b   1.000
_cell.length_c   1.000
_cell.angle_alpha   90.00
_cell.angle_beta   90.00
_cell.angle_gamma   90.00
#
_symmetry.space_group_name_H-M   'P 1'
#
loop_
_entity.id
_entity.type
_entity.pdbx_description
1 polymer ?
#
loop_
_entity_poly.entity_id
_entity_poly.type
_entity_poly.pdbx_seq_one_letter_code
_entity_poly.pdbx_strand_id
1 'polypeptide(L)'
;MNTEISTQSIYQGYTLLIVDDNPTNLGVLTDYLEEQGFEILSAEDGYMGLKIAQFAQPNMILLDVMMPGIDGFETCRRLKADNKTQDIPVIFMTALESTKDKVNGFKVGGVDYVTKPVEQEEVLARISTHLHLQELTHQLQQSHQELVQSEKMASLGRLVAGFAHELNTPLGVAIGSASALQTEAKKINGLMEQEEIDVDELLSALDVIDKGSDLTLSNLERAANLVTSFKRTAVDQTSDEVRSFPVHEVVNDIINTLHSRFKKTDIDIQVDCPKALKVKSLPGALEQILTNLLMNSLIHGFNNGKNAGVIKIKVQFDGEYLHLEYSDNGFGIAPENLEKIFEPFFTTHRAYGGSGLGMYICYNLVATQLHGTISCESVLGTGVVFKIDYPI
;
A
#
# COMPACT_ATOMS: atom_id res chain seq x y z
N MET A 1 29.23 -53.93 -3.97
CA MET A 1 29.16 -52.54 -4.48
C MET A 1 28.43 -51.73 -3.42
N ASN A 2 29.17 -51.20 -2.46
CA ASN A 2 28.64 -50.32 -1.42
C ASN A 2 28.44 -48.94 -2.04
N THR A 3 27.21 -48.54 -2.17
CA THR A 3 26.84 -47.17 -2.48
C THR A 3 27.01 -46.38 -1.18
N GLU A 4 28.14 -45.69 -1.02
CA GLU A 4 28.29 -44.62 -0.05
C GLU A 4 27.32 -43.53 -0.46
N ILE A 5 26.19 -43.46 0.23
CA ILE A 5 25.33 -42.28 0.24
C ILE A 5 26.14 -41.27 1.01
N SER A 6 26.79 -40.34 0.32
CA SER A 6 27.41 -39.16 0.94
C SER A 6 26.26 -38.38 1.61
N THR A 7 26.18 -38.51 2.93
CA THR A 7 25.35 -37.64 3.78
C THR A 7 25.94 -36.22 3.67
N GLN A 8 25.45 -35.46 2.68
CA GLN A 8 25.69 -34.02 2.69
C GLN A 8 25.17 -33.48 4.04
N SER A 9 26.07 -32.94 4.84
CA SER A 9 25.69 -32.37 6.13
C SER A 9 24.64 -31.27 5.93
N ILE A 10 23.57 -31.33 6.69
CA ILE A 10 22.43 -30.39 6.65
C ILE A 10 22.89 -28.95 6.95
N TYR A 11 24.06 -28.79 7.55
CA TYR A 11 24.59 -27.50 8.02
C TYR A 11 25.68 -26.90 7.11
N GLN A 12 25.93 -27.51 5.94
CA GLN A 12 26.91 -27.02 4.99
C GLN A 12 26.56 -25.59 4.51
N GLY A 13 27.48 -24.65 4.64
CA GLY A 13 27.28 -23.24 4.28
C GLY A 13 26.82 -22.35 5.43
N TYR A 14 26.62 -22.89 6.63
CA TYR A 14 26.38 -22.09 7.82
C TYR A 14 27.70 -21.81 8.55
N THR A 15 27.97 -20.54 8.82
CA THR A 15 29.15 -20.07 9.56
C THR A 15 28.75 -19.72 11.00
N LEU A 16 29.42 -20.28 11.97
CA LEU A 16 29.23 -19.99 13.39
C LEU A 16 30.47 -19.28 13.95
N LEU A 17 30.28 -18.34 14.85
CA LEU A 17 31.34 -17.70 15.62
C LEU A 17 31.27 -18.19 17.08
N ILE A 18 32.35 -18.78 17.59
CA ILE A 18 32.47 -19.18 19.00
C ILE A 18 33.41 -18.21 19.68
N VAL A 19 32.97 -17.62 20.81
CA VAL A 19 33.75 -16.68 21.60
C VAL A 19 33.85 -17.22 23.02
N ASP A 20 35.04 -17.68 23.45
CA ASP A 20 35.32 -18.23 24.77
C ASP A 20 36.80 -17.97 25.08
N ASP A 21 37.13 -17.52 26.30
CA ASP A 21 38.51 -17.24 26.68
C ASP A 21 39.33 -18.51 27.01
N ASN A 22 38.69 -19.67 27.05
CA ASN A 22 39.34 -20.95 27.29
C ASN A 22 39.60 -21.69 25.96
N PRO A 23 40.88 -21.82 25.52
CA PRO A 23 41.23 -22.50 24.28
C PRO A 23 40.77 -23.97 24.18
N THR A 24 40.66 -24.65 25.34
CA THR A 24 40.21 -26.04 25.40
C THR A 24 38.72 -26.11 25.04
N ASN A 25 37.88 -25.19 25.53
CA ASN A 25 36.46 -25.11 25.19
C ASN A 25 36.27 -24.80 23.70
N LEU A 26 37.07 -23.84 23.20
CA LEU A 26 37.07 -23.50 21.77
C LEU A 26 37.40 -24.72 20.91
N GLY A 27 38.49 -25.44 21.21
CA GLY A 27 38.88 -26.62 20.43
C GLY A 27 37.81 -27.71 20.41
N VAL A 28 37.28 -28.08 21.56
CA VAL A 28 36.27 -29.14 21.70
C VAL A 28 34.99 -28.82 20.94
N LEU A 29 34.51 -27.57 21.01
CA LEU A 29 33.30 -27.15 20.31
C LEU A 29 33.56 -27.00 18.81
N THR A 30 34.72 -26.47 18.42
CA THR A 30 35.10 -26.32 17.02
C THR A 30 35.13 -27.67 16.33
N ASP A 31 35.90 -28.62 16.87
CA ASP A 31 36.05 -29.97 16.29
C ASP A 31 34.69 -30.65 16.12
N TYR A 32 33.83 -30.59 17.14
CA TYR A 32 32.50 -31.20 17.09
C TYR A 32 31.58 -30.59 16.05
N LEU A 33 31.52 -29.25 15.99
CA LEU A 33 30.60 -28.54 15.09
C LEU A 33 31.08 -28.59 13.63
N GLU A 34 32.41 -28.61 13.40
CA GLU A 34 32.98 -28.87 12.06
C GLU A 34 32.66 -30.28 11.57
N GLU A 35 32.67 -31.29 12.45
CA GLU A 35 32.21 -32.64 12.10
C GLU A 35 30.75 -32.70 11.69
N GLN A 36 29.93 -31.78 12.23
CA GLN A 36 28.49 -31.63 11.81
C GLN A 36 28.34 -30.84 10.51
N GLY A 37 29.43 -30.22 9.98
CA GLY A 37 29.46 -29.52 8.69
C GLY A 37 29.33 -28.01 8.76
N PHE A 38 29.45 -27.41 9.92
CA PHE A 38 29.51 -25.95 10.07
C PHE A 38 30.91 -25.42 9.72
N GLU A 39 30.96 -24.17 9.23
CA GLU A 39 32.18 -23.37 9.18
C GLU A 39 32.33 -22.64 10.49
N ILE A 40 33.47 -22.87 11.18
CA ILE A 40 33.67 -22.30 12.53
C ILE A 40 34.70 -21.18 12.49
N LEU A 41 34.32 -20.04 13.08
CA LEU A 41 35.21 -18.95 13.43
C LEU A 41 35.36 -18.91 14.94
N SER A 42 36.54 -18.65 15.44
CA SER A 42 36.82 -18.60 16.87
C SER A 42 37.45 -17.29 17.31
N ALA A 43 37.12 -16.86 18.52
CA ALA A 43 37.68 -15.69 19.16
C ALA A 43 37.92 -15.97 20.65
N GLU A 44 39.07 -15.53 21.19
CA GLU A 44 39.46 -15.75 22.57
C GLU A 44 38.98 -14.61 23.51
N ASP A 45 38.42 -13.55 22.98
CA ASP A 45 37.90 -12.44 23.77
C ASP A 45 36.75 -11.70 23.01
N GLY A 46 36.00 -10.87 23.76
CA GLY A 46 34.86 -10.14 23.21
C GLY A 46 35.24 -9.10 22.16
N TYR A 47 36.43 -8.47 22.25
CA TYR A 47 36.86 -7.48 21.23
C TYR A 47 37.18 -8.15 19.90
N MET A 48 37.82 -9.32 19.93
CA MET A 48 38.08 -10.12 18.75
C MET A 48 36.78 -10.65 18.16
N GLY A 49 35.86 -11.13 19.00
CA GLY A 49 34.54 -11.57 18.61
C GLY A 49 33.75 -10.50 17.87
N LEU A 50 33.73 -9.24 18.36
CA LEU A 50 33.10 -8.11 17.70
C LEU A 50 33.67 -7.85 16.29
N LYS A 51 35.02 -7.86 16.15
CA LYS A 51 35.68 -7.63 14.86
C LYS A 51 35.35 -8.72 13.86
N ILE A 52 35.39 -9.99 14.27
CA ILE A 52 35.07 -11.13 13.40
C ILE A 52 33.59 -11.07 12.98
N ALA A 53 32.69 -10.81 13.93
CA ALA A 53 31.26 -10.70 13.63
C ALA A 53 30.94 -9.60 12.59
N GLN A 54 31.58 -8.42 12.72
CA GLN A 54 31.41 -7.31 11.77
C GLN A 54 31.93 -7.62 10.36
N PHE A 55 33.03 -8.40 10.27
CA PHE A 55 33.68 -8.72 9.01
C PHE A 55 33.05 -9.92 8.31
N ALA A 56 32.86 -11.03 9.05
CA ALA A 56 32.44 -12.32 8.51
C ALA A 56 30.91 -12.50 8.52
N GLN A 57 30.19 -11.74 9.34
CA GLN A 57 28.73 -11.82 9.49
C GLN A 57 28.22 -13.26 9.64
N PRO A 58 28.64 -13.98 10.72
CA PRO A 58 28.27 -15.37 10.93
C PRO A 58 26.74 -15.52 11.09
N ASN A 59 26.21 -16.70 10.79
CA ASN A 59 24.80 -17.01 10.95
C ASN A 59 24.36 -17.05 12.41
N MET A 60 25.30 -17.33 13.34
CA MET A 60 25.06 -17.37 14.78
C MET A 60 26.34 -17.19 15.58
N ILE A 61 26.23 -16.70 16.81
CA ILE A 61 27.33 -16.53 17.74
C ILE A 61 27.08 -17.34 19.02
N LEU A 62 28.02 -18.21 19.39
CA LEU A 62 28.09 -18.80 20.72
C LEU A 62 29.04 -17.92 21.55
N LEU A 63 28.56 -17.38 22.66
CA LEU A 63 29.30 -16.35 23.42
C LEU A 63 29.39 -16.71 24.89
N ASP A 64 30.61 -16.89 25.36
CA ASP A 64 30.85 -17.03 26.81
C ASP A 64 30.49 -15.73 27.53
N VAL A 65 29.85 -15.89 28.69
CA VAL A 65 29.50 -14.76 29.56
C VAL A 65 30.71 -14.26 30.34
N MET A 66 31.57 -15.18 30.82
CA MET A 66 32.66 -14.87 31.74
C MET A 66 34.01 -14.79 31.01
N MET A 67 34.32 -13.63 30.46
CA MET A 67 35.58 -13.39 29.74
C MET A 67 36.33 -12.18 30.31
N PRO A 68 37.69 -12.16 30.21
CA PRO A 68 38.45 -10.99 30.59
C PRO A 68 38.23 -9.81 29.64
N GLY A 69 38.33 -8.61 30.20
CA GLY A 69 38.14 -7.37 29.44
C GLY A 69 36.66 -6.96 29.35
N ILE A 70 36.01 -7.18 28.24
CA ILE A 70 34.53 -7.04 28.10
C ILE A 70 33.89 -8.40 28.27
N ASP A 71 32.88 -8.48 29.16
CA ASP A 71 32.10 -9.71 29.36
C ASP A 71 31.16 -10.00 28.16
N GLY A 72 30.57 -11.20 28.18
CA GLY A 72 29.66 -11.61 27.12
C GLY A 72 28.41 -10.73 27.01
N PHE A 73 27.90 -10.19 28.12
CA PHE A 73 26.71 -9.33 28.08
C PHE A 73 27.04 -7.97 27.43
N GLU A 74 28.20 -7.38 27.71
CA GLU A 74 28.66 -6.15 27.07
C GLU A 74 28.97 -6.38 25.59
N THR A 75 29.59 -7.53 25.26
CA THR A 75 29.84 -7.93 23.87
C THR A 75 28.53 -8.04 23.09
N CYS A 76 27.52 -8.71 23.64
CA CYS A 76 26.19 -8.82 23.03
C CYS A 76 25.53 -7.45 22.84
N ARG A 77 25.58 -6.56 23.86
CA ARG A 77 25.03 -5.19 23.73
C ARG A 77 25.63 -4.44 22.56
N ARG A 78 26.97 -4.54 22.36
CA ARG A 78 27.65 -3.89 21.22
C ARG A 78 27.30 -4.53 19.89
N LEU A 79 27.15 -5.86 19.82
CA LEU A 79 26.66 -6.55 18.62
C LEU A 79 25.27 -6.06 18.24
N LYS A 80 24.37 -5.92 19.22
CA LYS A 80 22.98 -5.50 18.99
C LYS A 80 22.82 -4.00 18.72
N ALA A 81 23.83 -3.19 19.04
CA ALA A 81 23.86 -1.76 18.74
C ALA A 81 24.42 -1.42 17.34
N ASP A 82 25.05 -2.37 16.65
CA ASP A 82 25.62 -2.18 15.31
C ASP A 82 24.67 -2.74 14.23
N ASN A 83 24.31 -1.91 13.26
CA ASN A 83 23.41 -2.26 12.16
C ASN A 83 23.86 -3.49 11.34
N LYS A 84 25.16 -3.83 11.35
CA LYS A 84 25.66 -5.00 10.61
C LYS A 84 25.52 -6.30 11.38
N THR A 85 25.46 -6.23 12.71
CA THR A 85 25.51 -7.43 13.57
C THR A 85 24.29 -7.58 14.47
N GLN A 86 23.38 -6.58 14.50
CA GLN A 86 22.21 -6.57 15.38
C GLN A 86 21.28 -7.78 15.18
N ASP A 87 21.16 -8.27 13.94
CA ASP A 87 20.25 -9.37 13.59
C ASP A 87 20.86 -10.76 13.78
N ILE A 88 22.19 -10.86 14.04
CA ILE A 88 22.86 -12.14 14.29
C ILE A 88 22.40 -12.70 15.63
N PRO A 89 21.84 -13.90 15.71
CA PRO A 89 21.45 -14.51 16.97
C PRO A 89 22.66 -14.84 17.83
N VAL A 90 22.54 -14.58 19.13
CA VAL A 90 23.58 -14.86 20.14
C VAL A 90 23.04 -15.84 21.16
N ILE A 91 23.72 -17.00 21.30
CA ILE A 91 23.46 -17.99 22.34
C ILE A 91 24.58 -17.82 23.40
N PHE A 92 24.20 -17.58 24.64
CA PHE A 92 25.16 -17.48 25.73
C PHE A 92 25.61 -18.84 26.23
N MET A 93 26.88 -19.00 26.48
CA MET A 93 27.46 -20.11 27.25
C MET A 93 27.77 -19.60 28.67
N THR A 94 27.18 -20.18 29.70
CA THR A 94 27.23 -19.60 31.05
C THR A 94 27.36 -20.64 32.14
N ALA A 95 28.22 -20.41 33.13
CA ALA A 95 28.27 -21.14 34.38
C ALA A 95 27.24 -20.59 35.40
N LEU A 96 26.53 -19.50 35.06
CA LEU A 96 25.62 -18.83 35.97
C LEU A 96 24.28 -19.56 36.05
N GLU A 97 23.95 -20.12 37.19
CA GLU A 97 22.67 -20.82 37.44
C GLU A 97 21.56 -19.86 37.85
N SER A 98 21.89 -18.59 38.15
CA SER A 98 20.90 -17.67 38.68
C SER A 98 19.89 -17.23 37.63
N THR A 99 18.61 -17.24 38.00
CA THR A 99 17.54 -16.76 37.15
C THR A 99 17.75 -15.30 36.71
N LYS A 100 18.41 -14.49 37.51
CA LYS A 100 18.71 -13.08 37.20
C LYS A 100 19.64 -12.94 36.00
N ASP A 101 20.66 -13.78 35.90
CA ASP A 101 21.66 -13.72 34.82
C ASP A 101 21.05 -14.20 33.49
N LYS A 102 20.20 -15.23 33.52
CA LYS A 102 19.43 -15.71 32.37
C LYS A 102 18.51 -14.62 31.83
N VAL A 103 17.75 -13.96 32.72
CA VAL A 103 16.87 -12.83 32.36
C VAL A 103 17.69 -11.66 31.80
N ASN A 104 18.88 -11.39 32.34
CA ASN A 104 19.75 -10.35 31.81
C ASN A 104 20.25 -10.67 30.40
N GLY A 105 20.62 -11.92 30.11
CA GLY A 105 21.02 -12.38 28.79
C GLY A 105 19.94 -12.08 27.71
N PHE A 106 18.69 -12.38 27.99
CA PHE A 106 17.59 -12.04 27.08
C PHE A 106 17.38 -10.53 26.93
N LYS A 107 17.52 -9.75 28.03
CA LYS A 107 17.37 -8.28 27.98
C LYS A 107 18.43 -7.59 27.13
N VAL A 108 19.63 -8.13 27.04
CA VAL A 108 20.71 -7.57 26.20
C VAL A 108 20.66 -8.05 24.75
N GLY A 109 19.66 -8.88 24.41
CA GLY A 109 19.41 -9.31 23.04
C GLY A 109 19.91 -10.71 22.68
N GLY A 110 20.31 -11.53 23.67
CA GLY A 110 20.55 -12.96 23.44
C GLY A 110 19.26 -13.72 23.16
N VAL A 111 19.33 -14.73 22.31
CA VAL A 111 18.16 -15.54 21.91
C VAL A 111 18.01 -16.81 22.75
N ASP A 112 19.14 -17.30 23.34
CA ASP A 112 19.14 -18.51 24.17
C ASP A 112 20.40 -18.56 25.05
N TYR A 113 20.52 -19.60 25.88
CA TYR A 113 21.70 -19.89 26.70
C TYR A 113 21.94 -21.39 26.82
N VAL A 114 23.22 -21.77 27.03
CA VAL A 114 23.67 -23.11 27.36
C VAL A 114 24.43 -23.05 28.66
N THR A 115 24.22 -24.00 29.59
CA THR A 115 24.93 -24.04 30.85
C THR A 115 26.24 -24.79 30.73
N LYS A 116 27.32 -24.28 31.37
CA LYS A 116 28.59 -24.98 31.50
C LYS A 116 28.53 -25.98 32.68
N PRO A 117 29.11 -27.21 32.54
CA PRO A 117 29.87 -27.70 31.41
C PRO A 117 29.01 -27.88 30.17
N VAL A 118 29.53 -27.45 29.00
CA VAL A 118 28.81 -27.44 27.75
C VAL A 118 28.67 -28.84 27.18
N GLU A 119 27.46 -29.31 27.05
CA GLU A 119 27.16 -30.60 26.40
C GLU A 119 26.97 -30.36 24.87
N GLN A 120 27.80 -31.06 24.06
CA GLN A 120 27.87 -30.86 22.62
C GLN A 120 26.50 -31.06 21.90
N GLU A 121 25.75 -32.08 22.32
CA GLU A 121 24.44 -32.38 21.79
C GLU A 121 23.40 -31.27 22.12
N GLU A 122 23.48 -30.68 23.32
CA GLU A 122 22.62 -29.56 23.72
C GLU A 122 22.91 -28.33 22.85
N VAL A 123 24.19 -28.01 22.65
CA VAL A 123 24.58 -26.87 21.77
C VAL A 123 24.06 -27.06 20.37
N LEU A 124 24.28 -28.24 19.78
CA LEU A 124 23.79 -28.55 18.42
C LEU A 124 22.28 -28.42 18.33
N ALA A 125 21.53 -28.95 19.29
CA ALA A 125 20.07 -28.87 19.29
C ALA A 125 19.58 -27.40 19.34
N ARG A 126 20.21 -26.54 20.14
CA ARG A 126 19.85 -25.12 20.22
C ARG A 126 20.22 -24.37 18.95
N ILE A 127 21.42 -24.59 18.41
CA ILE A 127 21.86 -24.02 17.13
C ILE A 127 20.84 -24.39 16.03
N SER A 128 20.53 -25.68 15.89
CA SER A 128 19.57 -26.18 14.90
C SER A 128 18.20 -25.52 15.03
N THR A 129 17.70 -25.39 16.26
CA THR A 129 16.40 -24.76 16.52
C THR A 129 16.38 -23.31 16.06
N HIS A 130 17.39 -22.53 16.40
CA HIS A 130 17.43 -21.11 16.05
C HIS A 130 17.70 -20.87 14.56
N LEU A 131 18.54 -21.69 13.91
CA LEU A 131 18.73 -21.63 12.46
C LEU A 131 17.44 -21.97 11.72
N HIS A 132 16.72 -22.98 12.19
CA HIS A 132 15.42 -23.34 11.59
C HIS A 132 14.37 -22.26 11.78
N LEU A 133 14.32 -21.61 12.95
CA LEU A 133 13.44 -20.45 13.18
C LEU A 133 13.77 -19.27 12.25
N GLN A 134 15.05 -18.99 12.01
CA GLN A 134 15.47 -17.97 11.05
C GLN A 134 14.99 -18.29 9.63
N GLU A 135 15.22 -19.53 9.20
CA GLU A 135 14.80 -20.01 7.88
C GLU A 135 13.27 -19.89 7.69
N LEU A 136 12.49 -20.36 8.69
CA LEU A 136 11.02 -20.23 8.64
C LEU A 136 10.56 -18.77 8.61
N THR A 137 11.22 -17.89 9.37
CA THR A 137 10.89 -16.46 9.37
C THR A 137 11.17 -15.83 8.01
N HIS A 138 12.29 -16.17 7.39
CA HIS A 138 12.66 -15.70 6.05
C HIS A 138 11.66 -16.20 4.98
N GLN A 139 11.32 -17.49 5.02
CA GLN A 139 10.33 -18.07 4.11
C GLN A 139 8.96 -17.43 4.25
N LEU A 140 8.53 -17.15 5.50
CA LEU A 140 7.27 -16.47 5.77
C LEU A 140 7.26 -15.05 5.19
N GLN A 141 8.34 -14.29 5.36
CA GLN A 141 8.48 -12.95 4.82
C GLN A 141 8.44 -12.96 3.29
N GLN A 142 9.14 -13.89 2.66
CA GLN A 142 9.14 -14.05 1.21
C GLN A 142 7.74 -14.41 0.69
N SER A 143 7.09 -15.41 1.29
CA SER A 143 5.73 -15.80 0.91
C SER A 143 4.73 -14.64 1.08
N HIS A 144 4.87 -13.86 2.15
CA HIS A 144 4.04 -12.68 2.36
C HIS A 144 4.24 -11.62 1.26
N GLN A 145 5.49 -11.37 0.86
CA GLN A 145 5.80 -10.45 -0.25
C GLN A 145 5.21 -10.93 -1.58
N GLU A 146 5.32 -12.23 -1.87
CA GLU A 146 4.74 -12.84 -3.07
C GLU A 146 3.21 -12.72 -3.09
N LEU A 147 2.54 -12.97 -1.95
CA LEU A 147 1.10 -12.79 -1.82
C LEU A 147 0.66 -11.34 -2.07
N VAL A 148 1.34 -10.37 -1.48
CA VAL A 148 1.06 -8.94 -1.68
C VAL A 148 1.24 -8.55 -3.15
N GLN A 149 2.28 -9.05 -3.81
CA GLN A 149 2.51 -8.79 -5.22
C GLN A 149 1.44 -9.44 -6.11
N SER A 150 1.05 -10.69 -5.81
CA SER A 150 -0.01 -11.41 -6.52
C SER A 150 -1.36 -10.70 -6.38
N GLU A 151 -1.70 -10.23 -5.18
CA GLU A 151 -2.92 -9.47 -4.93
C GLU A 151 -2.96 -8.15 -5.70
N LYS A 152 -1.82 -7.41 -5.72
CA LYS A 152 -1.68 -6.20 -6.55
C LYS A 152 -1.90 -6.48 -8.03
N MET A 153 -1.32 -7.58 -8.56
CA MET A 153 -1.49 -7.98 -9.96
C MET A 153 -2.93 -8.40 -10.27
N ALA A 154 -3.58 -9.15 -9.38
CA ALA A 154 -4.98 -9.53 -9.54
C ALA A 154 -5.91 -8.30 -9.52
N SER A 155 -5.65 -7.33 -8.64
CA SER A 155 -6.38 -6.06 -8.59
C SER A 155 -6.19 -5.25 -9.87
N LEU A 156 -4.95 -5.13 -10.36
CA LEU A 156 -4.63 -4.44 -11.62
C LEU A 156 -5.30 -5.15 -12.81
N GLY A 157 -5.31 -6.48 -12.85
CA GLY A 157 -5.98 -7.26 -13.90
C GLY A 157 -7.49 -6.96 -13.97
N ARG A 158 -8.17 -6.93 -12.82
CA ARG A 158 -9.59 -6.55 -12.74
C ARG A 158 -9.82 -5.10 -13.20
N LEU A 159 -8.95 -4.18 -12.82
CA LEU A 159 -9.01 -2.78 -13.24
C LEU A 159 -8.83 -2.63 -14.75
N VAL A 160 -7.85 -3.30 -15.35
CA VAL A 160 -7.58 -3.25 -16.79
C VAL A 160 -8.76 -3.84 -17.58
N ALA A 161 -9.29 -4.98 -17.15
CA ALA A 161 -10.44 -5.61 -17.81
C ALA A 161 -11.70 -4.71 -17.75
N GLY A 162 -12.00 -4.13 -16.58
CA GLY A 162 -13.11 -3.18 -16.40
C GLY A 162 -12.90 -1.91 -17.22
N PHE A 163 -11.69 -1.35 -17.23
CA PHE A 163 -11.34 -0.17 -18.02
C PHE A 163 -11.53 -0.41 -19.52
N ALA A 164 -11.05 -1.55 -20.05
CA ALA A 164 -11.23 -1.90 -21.46
C ALA A 164 -12.73 -1.99 -21.82
N HIS A 165 -13.55 -2.58 -20.96
CA HIS A 165 -14.99 -2.70 -21.17
C HIS A 165 -15.68 -1.31 -21.17
N GLU A 166 -15.39 -0.48 -20.17
CA GLU A 166 -15.97 0.86 -20.04
C GLU A 166 -15.49 1.83 -21.14
N LEU A 167 -14.27 1.64 -21.67
CA LEU A 167 -13.75 2.42 -22.79
C LEU A 167 -14.35 2.00 -24.13
N ASN A 168 -14.54 0.71 -24.37
CA ASN A 168 -15.07 0.19 -25.63
C ASN A 168 -16.53 0.62 -25.87
N THR A 169 -17.31 0.81 -24.82
CA THR A 169 -18.71 1.24 -24.93
C THR A 169 -18.85 2.62 -25.59
N PRO A 170 -18.29 3.72 -25.07
CA PRO A 170 -18.37 5.04 -25.71
C PRO A 170 -17.68 5.07 -27.07
N LEU A 171 -16.58 4.36 -27.26
CA LEU A 171 -15.91 4.27 -28.56
C LEU A 171 -16.81 3.57 -29.60
N GLY A 172 -17.49 2.48 -29.22
CA GLY A 172 -18.43 1.79 -30.11
C GLY A 172 -19.60 2.68 -30.55
N VAL A 173 -20.15 3.46 -29.61
CA VAL A 173 -21.20 4.45 -29.91
C VAL A 173 -20.67 5.54 -30.84
N ALA A 174 -19.50 6.11 -30.53
CA ALA A 174 -18.90 7.16 -31.38
C ALA A 174 -18.61 6.67 -32.82
N ILE A 175 -18.08 5.45 -32.96
CA ILE A 175 -17.81 4.84 -34.27
C ILE A 175 -19.12 4.61 -35.02
N GLY A 176 -20.14 4.08 -34.35
CA GLY A 176 -21.47 3.87 -34.97
C GLY A 176 -22.11 5.17 -35.45
N SER A 177 -22.07 6.22 -34.60
CA SER A 177 -22.58 7.55 -34.96
C SER A 177 -21.77 8.16 -36.11
N ALA A 178 -20.45 8.09 -36.08
CA ALA A 178 -19.61 8.59 -37.19
C ALA A 178 -19.89 7.87 -38.52
N SER A 179 -20.15 6.57 -38.49
CA SER A 179 -20.56 5.79 -39.66
C SER A 179 -21.91 6.24 -40.22
N ALA A 180 -22.88 6.53 -39.32
CA ALA A 180 -24.20 7.09 -39.73
C ALA A 180 -24.04 8.47 -40.35
N LEU A 181 -23.22 9.35 -39.74
CA LEU A 181 -22.89 10.67 -40.32
C LEU A 181 -22.31 10.57 -41.73
N GLN A 182 -21.39 9.63 -41.96
CA GLN A 182 -20.80 9.40 -43.28
C GLN A 182 -21.86 8.96 -44.30
N THR A 183 -22.85 8.16 -43.89
CA THR A 183 -23.93 7.68 -44.72
C THR A 183 -24.86 8.83 -45.11
N GLU A 184 -25.29 9.65 -44.13
CA GLU A 184 -26.17 10.79 -44.39
C GLU A 184 -25.47 11.88 -45.22
N ALA A 185 -24.18 12.11 -45.02
CA ALA A 185 -23.38 13.04 -45.84
C ALA A 185 -23.34 12.58 -47.31
N LYS A 186 -23.21 11.27 -47.59
CA LYS A 186 -23.29 10.73 -48.96
C LYS A 186 -24.70 10.89 -49.55
N LYS A 187 -25.72 10.70 -48.72
CA LYS A 187 -27.15 10.90 -49.14
C LYS A 187 -27.39 12.36 -49.52
N ILE A 188 -26.93 13.31 -48.71
CA ILE A 188 -27.04 14.74 -49.02
C ILE A 188 -26.34 15.06 -50.35
N ASN A 189 -25.12 14.55 -50.59
CA ASN A 189 -24.43 14.76 -51.87
C ASN A 189 -25.24 14.21 -53.04
N GLY A 190 -25.88 13.03 -52.91
CA GLY A 190 -26.74 12.48 -53.96
C GLY A 190 -28.02 13.30 -54.19
N LEU A 191 -28.61 13.89 -53.12
CA LEU A 191 -29.77 14.80 -53.26
C LEU A 191 -29.36 16.09 -53.97
N MET A 192 -28.16 16.61 -53.75
CA MET A 192 -27.66 17.83 -54.40
C MET A 192 -27.36 17.65 -55.89
N GLU A 193 -27.22 16.42 -56.39
CA GLU A 193 -27.04 16.10 -57.81
C GLU A 193 -28.36 15.96 -58.59
N GLN A 194 -29.51 15.99 -57.91
CA GLN A 194 -30.83 15.88 -58.57
C GLN A 194 -31.32 17.22 -59.11
N GLU A 195 -32.11 17.20 -60.16
CA GLU A 195 -32.71 18.43 -60.79
C GLU A 195 -33.70 19.11 -59.84
N GLU A 196 -34.41 18.34 -59.01
CA GLU A 196 -35.34 18.84 -57.98
C GLU A 196 -34.88 18.25 -56.63
N ILE A 197 -34.62 19.14 -55.68
CA ILE A 197 -34.17 18.74 -54.34
C ILE A 197 -35.41 18.58 -53.43
N ASP A 198 -35.57 17.40 -52.81
CA ASP A 198 -36.54 17.20 -51.74
C ASP A 198 -36.02 17.87 -50.46
N VAL A 199 -36.61 19.02 -50.12
CA VAL A 199 -36.20 19.84 -48.99
C VAL A 199 -36.46 19.12 -47.65
N ASP A 200 -37.54 18.34 -47.54
CA ASP A 200 -37.86 17.62 -46.30
C ASP A 200 -36.90 16.48 -46.05
N GLU A 201 -36.48 15.78 -47.11
CA GLU A 201 -35.44 14.75 -47.01
C GLU A 201 -34.06 15.34 -46.66
N LEU A 202 -33.70 16.49 -47.24
CA LEU A 202 -32.48 17.21 -46.91
C LEU A 202 -32.45 17.67 -45.44
N LEU A 203 -33.55 18.27 -44.96
CA LEU A 203 -33.67 18.70 -43.56
C LEU A 203 -33.60 17.52 -42.58
N SER A 204 -34.21 16.40 -42.93
CA SER A 204 -34.14 15.17 -42.14
C SER A 204 -32.69 14.64 -42.03
N ALA A 205 -31.94 14.62 -43.15
CA ALA A 205 -30.57 14.18 -43.17
C ALA A 205 -29.66 15.12 -42.36
N LEU A 206 -29.88 16.43 -42.41
CA LEU A 206 -29.15 17.41 -41.60
C LEU A 206 -29.45 17.26 -40.11
N ASP A 207 -30.68 16.98 -39.69
CA ASP A 207 -31.03 16.72 -38.29
C ASP A 207 -30.32 15.45 -37.73
N VAL A 208 -30.21 14.40 -38.58
CA VAL A 208 -29.43 13.20 -38.22
C VAL A 208 -27.93 13.51 -38.06
N ILE A 209 -27.37 14.37 -38.95
CA ILE A 209 -25.99 14.79 -38.87
C ILE A 209 -25.75 15.59 -37.57
N ASP A 210 -26.61 16.54 -37.25
CA ASP A 210 -26.50 17.35 -36.05
C ASP A 210 -26.49 16.47 -34.76
N LYS A 211 -27.56 15.66 -34.61
CA LYS A 211 -27.68 14.72 -33.48
C LYS A 211 -26.54 13.69 -33.40
N GLY A 212 -26.12 13.16 -34.55
CA GLY A 212 -25.05 12.20 -34.64
C GLY A 212 -23.68 12.81 -34.28
N SER A 213 -23.46 14.09 -34.62
CA SER A 213 -22.27 14.84 -34.26
C SER A 213 -22.19 15.06 -32.74
N ASP A 214 -23.29 15.50 -32.12
CA ASP A 214 -23.36 15.68 -30.67
C ASP A 214 -23.13 14.37 -29.92
N LEU A 215 -23.73 13.28 -30.41
CA LEU A 215 -23.55 11.95 -29.80
C LEU A 215 -22.11 11.45 -29.95
N THR A 216 -21.45 11.69 -31.07
CA THR A 216 -20.06 11.35 -31.32
C THR A 216 -19.15 12.11 -30.37
N LEU A 217 -19.31 13.44 -30.29
CA LEU A 217 -18.49 14.31 -29.46
C LEU A 217 -18.62 13.95 -27.98
N SER A 218 -19.86 13.81 -27.48
CA SER A 218 -20.07 13.49 -26.06
C SER A 218 -19.49 12.13 -25.66
N ASN A 219 -19.51 11.13 -26.53
CA ASN A 219 -18.90 9.82 -26.26
C ASN A 219 -17.37 9.85 -26.35
N LEU A 220 -16.78 10.63 -27.25
CA LEU A 220 -15.32 10.84 -27.28
C LEU A 220 -14.82 11.59 -26.04
N GLU A 221 -15.53 12.61 -25.57
CA GLU A 221 -15.23 13.31 -24.33
C GLU A 221 -15.31 12.36 -23.12
N ARG A 222 -16.32 11.50 -23.10
CA ARG A 222 -16.43 10.46 -22.06
C ARG A 222 -15.25 9.50 -22.08
N ALA A 223 -14.83 9.02 -23.26
CA ALA A 223 -13.67 8.15 -23.40
C ALA A 223 -12.38 8.84 -22.93
N ALA A 224 -12.18 10.11 -23.30
CA ALA A 224 -11.02 10.90 -22.85
C ALA A 224 -10.99 11.10 -21.33
N ASN A 225 -12.14 11.34 -20.70
CA ASN A 225 -12.27 11.44 -19.25
C ASN A 225 -11.95 10.11 -18.54
N LEU A 226 -12.38 8.97 -19.10
CA LEU A 226 -12.02 7.65 -18.59
C LEU A 226 -10.52 7.39 -18.64
N VAL A 227 -9.86 7.71 -19.78
CA VAL A 227 -8.41 7.57 -19.93
C VAL A 227 -7.67 8.43 -18.90
N THR A 228 -8.10 9.68 -18.72
CA THR A 228 -7.49 10.61 -17.75
C THR A 228 -7.63 10.10 -16.33
N SER A 229 -8.82 9.62 -15.96
CA SER A 229 -9.09 9.04 -14.64
C SER A 229 -8.27 7.77 -14.39
N PHE A 230 -8.17 6.89 -15.41
CA PHE A 230 -7.36 5.67 -15.32
C PHE A 230 -5.85 5.99 -15.19
N LYS A 231 -5.34 6.96 -15.97
CA LYS A 231 -3.94 7.39 -15.87
C LYS A 231 -3.61 7.88 -14.45
N ARG A 232 -4.47 8.68 -13.84
CA ARG A 232 -4.31 9.15 -12.45
C ARG A 232 -4.29 7.99 -11.46
N THR A 233 -5.13 6.97 -11.64
CA THR A 233 -5.16 5.79 -10.78
C THR A 233 -3.93 4.89 -10.95
N ALA A 234 -3.38 4.78 -12.16
CA ALA A 234 -2.29 3.85 -12.50
C ALA A 234 -0.88 4.47 -12.35
N VAL A 235 -0.74 5.79 -12.53
CA VAL A 235 0.57 6.47 -12.64
C VAL A 235 0.92 7.31 -11.41
N ASP A 236 -0.06 7.91 -10.74
CA ASP A 236 0.19 8.82 -9.60
C ASP A 236 0.58 8.11 -8.28
N GLN A 237 0.88 6.80 -8.32
CA GLN A 237 1.49 6.10 -7.17
C GLN A 237 2.96 6.49 -6.89
N THR A 238 3.56 7.40 -7.67
CA THR A 238 5.01 7.63 -7.65
C THR A 238 5.47 9.05 -7.28
N SER A 239 4.59 10.02 -7.00
CA SER A 239 5.01 11.42 -6.87
C SER A 239 4.72 12.15 -5.57
N ASP A 240 4.11 11.50 -4.56
CA ASP A 240 3.86 12.19 -3.29
C ASP A 240 4.95 11.88 -2.26
N GLU A 241 5.84 12.86 -2.02
CA GLU A 241 6.75 12.84 -0.89
C GLU A 241 5.99 13.14 0.41
N VAL A 242 6.22 12.31 1.43
CA VAL A 242 5.76 12.58 2.80
C VAL A 242 6.38 13.89 3.27
N ARG A 243 5.57 14.90 3.50
CA ARG A 243 6.02 16.21 3.97
C ARG A 243 5.14 16.76 5.08
N SER A 244 5.69 17.69 5.83
CA SER A 244 4.89 18.41 6.83
C SER A 244 4.13 19.55 6.18
N PHE A 245 2.81 19.61 6.40
CA PHE A 245 1.95 20.64 5.83
C PHE A 245 0.80 21.02 6.77
N PRO A 246 0.28 22.24 6.71
CA PRO A 246 -0.91 22.66 7.43
C PRO A 246 -2.17 22.13 6.73
N VAL A 247 -2.94 21.31 7.42
CA VAL A 247 -4.13 20.63 6.83
C VAL A 247 -5.18 21.64 6.37
N HIS A 248 -5.39 22.70 7.15
CA HIS A 248 -6.35 23.77 6.83
C HIS A 248 -6.06 24.47 5.49
N GLU A 249 -4.77 24.67 5.14
CA GLU A 249 -4.37 25.28 3.87
C GLU A 249 -4.74 24.36 2.70
N VAL A 250 -4.40 23.07 2.78
CA VAL A 250 -4.74 22.09 1.76
C VAL A 250 -6.25 22.02 1.52
N VAL A 251 -7.05 21.97 2.58
CA VAL A 251 -8.53 21.96 2.45
C VAL A 251 -9.03 23.21 1.74
N ASN A 252 -8.52 24.40 2.10
CA ASN A 252 -8.93 25.66 1.47
C ASN A 252 -8.49 25.76 0.00
N ASP A 253 -7.29 25.28 -0.32
CA ASP A 253 -6.78 25.30 -1.70
C ASP A 253 -7.65 24.44 -2.63
N ILE A 254 -8.14 23.30 -2.14
CA ILE A 254 -9.08 22.44 -2.88
C ILE A 254 -10.41 23.17 -3.12
N ILE A 255 -10.97 23.77 -2.06
CA ILE A 255 -12.24 24.51 -2.17
C ILE A 255 -12.09 25.68 -3.16
N ASN A 256 -10.97 26.41 -3.11
CA ASN A 256 -10.67 27.48 -4.04
C ASN A 256 -10.52 26.97 -5.48
N THR A 257 -9.85 25.86 -5.68
CA THR A 257 -9.68 25.21 -7.00
C THR A 257 -11.04 24.80 -7.59
N LEU A 258 -11.95 24.29 -6.77
CA LEU A 258 -13.29 23.89 -7.18
C LEU A 258 -14.31 25.04 -7.15
N HIS A 259 -13.91 26.26 -6.73
CA HIS A 259 -14.83 27.40 -6.61
C HIS A 259 -15.64 27.67 -7.88
N SER A 260 -15.03 27.56 -9.05
CA SER A 260 -15.72 27.77 -10.33
C SER A 260 -16.89 26.80 -10.56
N ARG A 261 -16.83 25.59 -10.01
CA ARG A 261 -17.86 24.56 -10.09
C ARG A 261 -19.02 24.83 -9.13
N PHE A 262 -18.72 25.36 -7.94
CA PHE A 262 -19.70 25.63 -6.88
C PHE A 262 -20.31 27.03 -6.96
N LYS A 263 -19.64 28.02 -7.60
CA LYS A 263 -20.06 29.44 -7.64
C LYS A 263 -21.47 29.67 -8.17
N LYS A 264 -21.99 28.76 -9.00
CA LYS A 264 -23.34 28.88 -9.60
C LYS A 264 -24.37 28.01 -8.90
N THR A 265 -24.07 27.52 -7.72
CA THR A 265 -24.92 26.60 -6.93
C THR A 265 -25.24 27.23 -5.58
N ASP A 266 -26.36 26.80 -4.98
CA ASP A 266 -26.77 27.17 -3.63
C ASP A 266 -26.27 26.14 -2.60
N ILE A 267 -24.99 25.69 -2.74
CA ILE A 267 -24.34 24.73 -1.84
C ILE A 267 -23.38 25.48 -0.94
N ASP A 268 -23.60 25.37 0.38
CA ASP A 268 -22.70 25.93 1.41
C ASP A 268 -21.66 24.88 1.85
N ILE A 269 -20.38 25.26 1.86
CA ILE A 269 -19.26 24.39 2.27
C ILE A 269 -18.70 24.91 3.60
N GLN A 270 -18.90 24.15 4.66
CA GLN A 270 -18.46 24.45 6.02
C GLN A 270 -17.22 23.63 6.38
N VAL A 271 -16.16 24.30 6.87
CA VAL A 271 -14.90 23.66 7.26
C VAL A 271 -14.64 23.89 8.74
N ASP A 272 -14.57 22.79 9.49
CA ASP A 272 -14.13 22.76 10.89
C ASP A 272 -12.76 22.07 10.95
N CYS A 273 -11.69 22.84 10.77
CA CYS A 273 -10.31 22.38 10.77
C CYS A 273 -9.44 23.33 11.57
N PRO A 274 -8.70 22.85 12.60
CA PRO A 274 -7.82 23.70 13.39
C PRO A 274 -6.73 24.34 12.52
N LYS A 275 -6.65 25.68 12.51
CA LYS A 275 -5.67 26.43 11.67
C LYS A 275 -4.21 26.09 11.98
N ALA A 276 -3.91 25.73 13.22
CA ALA A 276 -2.55 25.38 13.65
C ALA A 276 -2.17 23.92 13.40
N LEU A 277 -3.10 23.08 12.93
CA LEU A 277 -2.86 21.65 12.74
C LEU A 277 -1.91 21.42 11.56
N LYS A 278 -0.69 20.93 11.89
CA LYS A 278 0.30 20.47 10.91
C LYS A 278 0.51 18.99 11.10
N VAL A 279 0.55 18.26 9.99
CA VAL A 279 0.78 16.82 9.97
C VAL A 279 1.91 16.48 9.00
N LYS A 280 2.58 15.34 9.24
CA LYS A 280 3.59 14.79 8.33
C LYS A 280 2.95 13.63 7.56
N SER A 281 2.46 13.89 6.37
CA SER A 281 1.71 12.94 5.55
C SER A 281 1.84 13.25 4.06
N LEU A 282 0.95 12.71 3.24
CA LEU A 282 0.86 12.86 1.79
C LEU A 282 -0.23 13.89 1.43
N PRO A 283 0.11 15.16 1.14
CA PRO A 283 -0.90 16.19 0.86
C PRO A 283 -1.73 15.87 -0.40
N GLY A 284 -1.12 15.33 -1.45
CA GLY A 284 -1.83 14.97 -2.68
C GLY A 284 -2.87 13.86 -2.49
N ALA A 285 -2.64 12.93 -1.56
CA ALA A 285 -3.65 11.93 -1.21
C ALA A 285 -4.89 12.62 -0.58
N LEU A 286 -4.68 13.55 0.35
CA LEU A 286 -5.77 14.33 0.95
C LEU A 286 -6.50 15.19 -0.09
N GLU A 287 -5.76 15.85 -0.99
CA GLU A 287 -6.30 16.63 -2.11
C GLU A 287 -7.22 15.79 -3.00
N GLN A 288 -6.75 14.62 -3.39
CA GLN A 288 -7.50 13.72 -4.27
C GLN A 288 -8.75 13.16 -3.59
N ILE A 289 -8.67 12.77 -2.32
CA ILE A 289 -9.80 12.28 -1.53
C ILE A 289 -10.89 13.37 -1.45
N LEU A 290 -10.53 14.57 -1.00
CA LEU A 290 -11.49 15.66 -0.85
C LEU A 290 -12.08 16.11 -2.20
N THR A 291 -11.26 16.16 -3.25
CA THR A 291 -11.75 16.47 -4.61
C THR A 291 -12.82 15.47 -5.06
N ASN A 292 -12.57 14.16 -4.85
CA ASN A 292 -13.54 13.12 -5.22
C ASN A 292 -14.84 13.23 -4.41
N LEU A 293 -14.75 13.45 -3.09
CA LEU A 293 -15.91 13.60 -2.22
C LEU A 293 -16.73 14.84 -2.59
N LEU A 294 -16.10 16.00 -2.78
CA LEU A 294 -16.75 17.25 -3.17
C LEU A 294 -17.45 17.12 -4.54
N MET A 295 -16.78 16.51 -5.51
CA MET A 295 -17.37 16.30 -6.85
C MET A 295 -18.53 15.29 -6.81
N ASN A 296 -18.45 14.25 -5.97
CA ASN A 296 -19.55 13.31 -5.79
C ASN A 296 -20.78 13.99 -5.16
N SER A 297 -20.59 14.80 -4.12
CA SER A 297 -21.70 15.57 -3.53
C SER A 297 -22.32 16.53 -4.54
N LEU A 298 -21.52 17.26 -5.32
CA LEU A 298 -22.03 18.15 -6.37
C LEU A 298 -22.87 17.40 -7.39
N ILE A 299 -22.35 16.29 -7.91
CA ILE A 299 -22.97 15.54 -9.03
C ILE A 299 -24.14 14.69 -8.53
N HIS A 300 -23.91 13.86 -7.52
CA HIS A 300 -24.86 12.86 -7.06
C HIS A 300 -25.74 13.37 -5.91
N GLY A 301 -25.14 14.04 -4.91
CA GLY A 301 -25.85 14.55 -3.75
C GLY A 301 -26.80 15.70 -4.11
N PHE A 302 -26.36 16.61 -4.97
CA PHE A 302 -27.09 17.85 -5.28
C PHE A 302 -27.47 17.99 -6.76
N ASN A 303 -27.56 16.88 -7.50
CA ASN A 303 -28.05 16.84 -8.90
C ASN A 303 -27.33 17.86 -9.81
N ASN A 304 -26.00 17.79 -9.89
CA ASN A 304 -25.16 18.76 -10.60
C ASN A 304 -25.32 20.20 -10.10
N GLY A 305 -25.54 20.39 -8.80
CA GLY A 305 -25.69 21.69 -8.16
C GLY A 305 -27.04 22.35 -8.38
N LYS A 306 -28.05 21.64 -8.86
CA LYS A 306 -29.42 22.16 -9.02
C LYS A 306 -30.16 22.25 -7.69
N ASN A 307 -29.76 21.48 -6.69
CA ASN A 307 -30.36 21.47 -5.37
C ASN A 307 -29.46 22.22 -4.39
N ALA A 308 -30.06 23.02 -3.54
CA ALA A 308 -29.38 23.66 -2.42
C ALA A 308 -28.99 22.63 -1.36
N GLY A 309 -27.91 22.88 -0.64
CA GLY A 309 -27.50 22.02 0.45
C GLY A 309 -26.26 22.48 1.19
N VAL A 310 -25.78 21.61 2.09
CA VAL A 310 -24.63 21.88 2.95
C VAL A 310 -23.67 20.71 2.88
N ILE A 311 -22.40 21.03 2.68
CA ILE A 311 -21.27 20.08 2.82
C ILE A 311 -20.48 20.48 4.08
N LYS A 312 -20.14 19.51 4.93
CA LYS A 312 -19.31 19.75 6.11
C LYS A 312 -18.05 18.91 6.03
N ILE A 313 -16.92 19.55 6.30
CA ILE A 313 -15.59 18.92 6.37
C ILE A 313 -15.07 19.18 7.78
N LYS A 314 -14.93 18.13 8.59
CA LYS A 314 -14.41 18.23 9.95
C LYS A 314 -13.11 17.44 10.05
N VAL A 315 -12.07 18.09 10.59
CA VAL A 315 -10.76 17.48 10.79
C VAL A 315 -10.38 17.56 12.26
N GLN A 316 -9.98 16.42 12.83
CA GLN A 316 -9.50 16.31 14.20
C GLN A 316 -8.20 15.50 14.23
N PHE A 317 -7.38 15.70 15.25
CA PHE A 317 -6.16 14.93 15.48
C PHE A 317 -6.06 14.64 16.98
N ASP A 318 -5.89 13.38 17.32
CA ASP A 318 -5.84 12.91 18.70
C ASP A 318 -4.42 12.72 19.26
N GLY A 319 -3.39 12.96 18.43
CA GLY A 319 -1.99 12.77 18.75
C GLY A 319 -1.35 11.58 18.05
N GLU A 320 -2.15 10.67 17.50
CA GLU A 320 -1.71 9.48 16.77
C GLU A 320 -2.40 9.37 15.41
N TYR A 321 -3.71 9.63 15.36
CA TYR A 321 -4.54 9.52 14.16
C TYR A 321 -5.12 10.86 13.74
N LEU A 322 -5.21 11.06 12.43
CA LEU A 322 -6.01 12.12 11.84
C LEU A 322 -7.38 11.55 11.48
N HIS A 323 -8.42 12.23 11.99
CA HIS A 323 -9.82 11.91 11.76
C HIS A 323 -10.41 12.96 10.82
N LEU A 324 -10.82 12.53 9.63
CA LEU A 324 -11.52 13.36 8.65
C LEU A 324 -12.94 12.86 8.51
N GLU A 325 -13.91 13.69 8.93
CA GLU A 325 -15.33 13.45 8.70
C GLU A 325 -15.81 14.40 7.60
N TYR A 326 -16.31 13.82 6.52
CA TYR A 326 -16.95 14.52 5.41
C TYR A 326 -18.42 14.17 5.38
N SER A 327 -19.31 15.16 5.31
CA SER A 327 -20.75 14.90 5.22
C SER A 327 -21.45 15.88 4.29
N ASP A 328 -22.52 15.41 3.64
CA ASP A 328 -23.47 16.24 2.91
C ASP A 328 -24.92 15.87 3.27
N ASN A 329 -25.83 16.79 3.05
CA ASN A 329 -27.27 16.61 3.23
C ASN A 329 -28.02 16.42 1.91
N GLY A 330 -27.37 15.81 0.93
CA GLY A 330 -27.92 15.53 -0.39
C GLY A 330 -28.86 14.32 -0.44
N PHE A 331 -29.00 13.70 -1.63
CA PHE A 331 -29.92 12.56 -1.84
C PHE A 331 -29.55 11.29 -1.06
N GLY A 332 -28.31 11.16 -0.59
CA GLY A 332 -27.83 9.94 0.03
C GLY A 332 -27.64 8.78 -0.96
N ILE A 333 -27.31 7.62 -0.42
CA ILE A 333 -26.99 6.39 -1.15
C ILE A 333 -27.98 5.29 -0.70
N ALA A 334 -28.53 4.57 -1.68
CA ALA A 334 -29.44 3.45 -1.39
C ALA A 334 -28.67 2.31 -0.69
N PRO A 335 -29.28 1.63 0.31
CA PRO A 335 -28.61 0.60 1.10
C PRO A 335 -27.96 -0.51 0.28
N GLU A 336 -28.58 -0.93 -0.83
CA GLU A 336 -28.04 -1.96 -1.73
C GLU A 336 -26.75 -1.54 -2.46
N ASN A 337 -26.42 -0.26 -2.45
CA ASN A 337 -25.25 0.30 -3.11
C ASN A 337 -24.10 0.60 -2.12
N LEU A 338 -24.37 0.71 -0.82
CA LEU A 338 -23.36 1.10 0.18
C LEU A 338 -22.12 0.19 0.20
N GLU A 339 -22.31 -1.11 0.06
CA GLU A 339 -21.21 -2.08 0.01
C GLU A 339 -20.41 -1.99 -1.29
N LYS A 340 -21.01 -1.48 -2.37
CA LYS A 340 -20.43 -1.46 -3.71
C LYS A 340 -19.76 -0.14 -4.09
N ILE A 341 -19.98 0.94 -3.32
CA ILE A 341 -19.46 2.26 -3.68
C ILE A 341 -17.94 2.32 -3.82
N PHE A 342 -17.24 1.42 -3.15
CA PHE A 342 -15.78 1.31 -3.22
C PHE A 342 -15.30 0.31 -4.28
N GLU A 343 -16.22 -0.38 -4.98
CA GLU A 343 -15.84 -1.25 -6.09
C GLU A 343 -15.43 -0.42 -7.31
N PRO A 344 -14.38 -0.82 -8.05
CA PRO A 344 -13.97 -0.10 -9.26
C PRO A 344 -15.07 -0.12 -10.31
N PHE A 345 -15.28 1.01 -10.98
CA PHE A 345 -16.30 1.24 -12.02
C PHE A 345 -17.77 1.17 -11.55
N PHE A 346 -18.01 1.08 -10.25
CA PHE A 346 -19.37 1.19 -9.73
C PHE A 346 -19.86 2.63 -9.81
N THR A 347 -20.96 2.86 -10.50
CA THR A 347 -21.61 4.18 -10.62
C THR A 347 -23.08 4.05 -10.93
N THR A 348 -23.90 4.87 -10.29
CA THR A 348 -25.33 5.03 -10.58
C THR A 348 -25.59 6.06 -11.69
N HIS A 349 -24.59 6.83 -12.11
CA HIS A 349 -24.67 7.90 -13.12
C HIS A 349 -23.86 7.59 -14.39
N ARG A 350 -23.87 6.34 -14.82
CA ARG A 350 -23.11 5.90 -16.01
C ARG A 350 -23.51 6.64 -17.28
N ALA A 351 -24.77 6.91 -17.45
CA ALA A 351 -25.32 7.65 -18.62
C ALA A 351 -24.84 9.12 -18.70
N TYR A 352 -24.43 9.70 -17.58
CA TYR A 352 -24.00 11.10 -17.48
C TYR A 352 -22.47 11.26 -17.31
N GLY A 353 -21.69 10.23 -17.69
CA GLY A 353 -20.22 10.32 -17.71
C GLY A 353 -19.52 9.96 -16.41
N GLY A 354 -20.22 9.40 -15.42
CA GLY A 354 -19.59 8.90 -14.19
C GLY A 354 -18.66 7.73 -14.49
N SER A 355 -17.37 7.84 -14.13
CA SER A 355 -16.36 6.78 -14.35
C SER A 355 -16.48 5.63 -13.35
N GLY A 356 -17.09 5.87 -12.19
CA GLY A 356 -17.13 4.90 -11.09
C GLY A 356 -15.78 4.60 -10.44
N LEU A 357 -14.76 5.42 -10.69
CA LEU A 357 -13.41 5.23 -10.11
C LEU A 357 -13.16 6.11 -8.88
N GLY A 358 -13.93 7.20 -8.68
CA GLY A 358 -13.65 8.17 -7.63
C GLY A 358 -13.58 7.58 -6.22
N MET A 359 -14.59 6.79 -5.82
CA MET A 359 -14.62 6.17 -4.48
C MET A 359 -13.63 5.03 -4.33
N TYR A 360 -13.38 4.27 -5.39
CA TYR A 360 -12.33 3.26 -5.41
C TYR A 360 -10.92 3.90 -5.21
N ILE A 361 -10.67 5.07 -5.83
CA ILE A 361 -9.43 5.84 -5.63
C ILE A 361 -9.35 6.29 -4.16
N CYS A 362 -10.42 6.82 -3.58
CA CYS A 362 -10.44 7.19 -2.16
C CYS A 362 -10.08 6.01 -1.25
N TYR A 363 -10.70 4.86 -1.48
CA TYR A 363 -10.41 3.65 -0.72
C TYR A 363 -8.93 3.24 -0.82
N ASN A 364 -8.37 3.20 -2.03
CA ASN A 364 -6.96 2.84 -2.23
C ASN A 364 -6.00 3.84 -1.58
N LEU A 365 -6.23 5.14 -1.74
CA LEU A 365 -5.39 6.16 -1.11
C LEU A 365 -5.38 6.00 0.41
N VAL A 366 -6.56 5.81 1.02
CA VAL A 366 -6.67 5.65 2.47
C VAL A 366 -6.06 4.34 2.93
N ALA A 367 -6.42 3.21 2.31
CA ALA A 367 -6.00 1.88 2.78
C ALA A 367 -4.52 1.58 2.46
N THR A 368 -4.02 1.97 1.27
CA THR A 368 -2.68 1.56 0.82
C THR A 368 -1.60 2.62 1.01
N GLN A 369 -1.93 3.92 0.87
CA GLN A 369 -0.92 4.98 0.99
C GLN A 369 -0.93 5.62 2.38
N LEU A 370 -2.11 5.86 2.95
CA LEU A 370 -2.25 6.45 4.28
C LEU A 370 -2.32 5.41 5.40
N HIS A 371 -2.41 4.10 5.08
CA HIS A 371 -2.53 2.99 6.03
C HIS A 371 -3.68 3.16 7.02
N GLY A 372 -4.78 3.74 6.54
CA GLY A 372 -5.95 4.10 7.33
C GLY A 372 -7.19 3.28 6.96
N THR A 373 -8.32 3.73 7.47
CA THR A 373 -9.65 3.17 7.20
C THR A 373 -10.60 4.23 6.67
N ILE A 374 -11.49 3.83 5.76
CA ILE A 374 -12.57 4.66 5.25
C ILE A 374 -13.90 3.91 5.38
N SER A 375 -14.90 4.58 5.92
CA SER A 375 -16.26 4.06 6.00
C SER A 375 -17.28 5.06 5.48
N CYS A 376 -18.46 4.58 5.09
CA CYS A 376 -19.55 5.40 4.59
C CYS A 376 -20.85 5.01 5.30
N GLU A 377 -21.53 5.99 5.86
CA GLU A 377 -22.88 5.89 6.39
C GLU A 377 -23.81 6.77 5.56
N SER A 378 -24.95 6.28 5.15
CA SER A 378 -25.92 7.05 4.38
C SER A 378 -27.32 6.57 4.59
N VAL A 379 -28.24 7.52 4.54
CA VAL A 379 -29.69 7.27 4.50
C VAL A 379 -30.26 8.03 3.32
N LEU A 380 -31.04 7.34 2.49
CA LEU A 380 -31.65 7.94 1.29
C LEU A 380 -32.50 9.15 1.66
N GLY A 381 -32.26 10.28 1.02
CA GLY A 381 -32.94 11.55 1.26
C GLY A 381 -32.38 12.40 2.42
N THR A 382 -31.33 11.93 3.13
CA THR A 382 -30.73 12.68 4.25
C THR A 382 -29.25 13.00 4.06
N GLY A 383 -28.62 12.39 3.05
CA GLY A 383 -27.22 12.62 2.70
C GLY A 383 -26.26 11.49 3.04
N VAL A 384 -24.98 11.79 3.06
CA VAL A 384 -23.90 10.82 3.31
C VAL A 384 -22.94 11.33 4.40
N VAL A 385 -22.29 10.40 5.09
CA VAL A 385 -21.19 10.67 6.02
C VAL A 385 -20.04 9.70 5.70
N PHE A 386 -18.89 10.24 5.32
CA PHE A 386 -17.65 9.48 5.19
C PHE A 386 -16.76 9.75 6.39
N LYS A 387 -16.25 8.70 7.01
CA LYS A 387 -15.26 8.77 8.10
C LYS A 387 -13.97 8.15 7.62
N ILE A 388 -12.89 8.89 7.74
CA ILE A 388 -11.56 8.51 7.29
C ILE A 388 -10.61 8.73 8.44
N ASP A 389 -9.96 7.64 8.88
CA ASP A 389 -9.03 7.64 10.00
C ASP A 389 -7.70 7.07 9.53
N TYR A 390 -6.59 7.79 9.74
CA TYR A 390 -5.27 7.31 9.35
C TYR A 390 -4.16 7.82 10.29
N PRO A 391 -3.09 7.02 10.51
CA PRO A 391 -1.96 7.39 11.38
C PRO A 391 -1.13 8.51 10.76
N ILE A 392 -0.52 9.34 11.63
CA ILE A 392 0.34 10.48 11.24
C ILE A 392 1.75 10.30 11.76
#